data_828f2034dc38a81e39b1719bd9db8cd2
#
_entry.id   828f2034dc38a81e39b1719bd9db8cd2
#
_cell.length_a   1.000
_cell.length_b   1.000
_cell.length_c   1.000
_cell.angle_alpha   90.00
_cell.angle_beta   90.00
_cell.angle_gamma   90.00
#
_symmetry.space_group_name_H-M   'P 1'
#
loop_
_entity.id
_entity.type
_entity.pdbx_description
1 polymer ?
#
loop_
_entity_poly.entity_id
_entity_poly.type
_entity_poly.pdbx_seq_one_letter_code
_entity_poly.pdbx_strand_id
1 'polypeptide(L)'
;MRLTEKGHALLEQFLQMGDLAIDATAGNGHDTLKMAELVGEEGTVMAIDLQKAALNATQSRLEAAGCSNRVKLILGDHAEALAKLLPAKAKKAGAITFNLGYLPGSDKTVTTQEETTITALEKSLTLLKPGAPLLVTAYRGHPGGLAESEAVARWAKGLDQQDWEVSLDEPATRPGPSIPPVLWLIRRRILG
;
A
#
# COMPACT_ATOMS: atom_id res chain seq x y z
N MET A 1 -6.94 -15.60 -10.43
CA MET A 1 -5.98 -14.48 -10.32
C MET A 1 -5.57 -14.33 -8.87
N ARG A 2 -4.28 -14.19 -8.57
CA ARG A 2 -3.76 -13.94 -7.21
C ARG A 2 -4.10 -12.52 -6.79
N LEU A 3 -4.21 -12.24 -5.47
CA LEU A 3 -4.51 -10.87 -4.99
C LEU A 3 -3.46 -9.85 -5.42
N THR A 4 -2.18 -10.23 -5.45
CA THR A 4 -1.10 -9.38 -5.96
C THR A 4 -1.32 -8.99 -7.43
N GLU A 5 -1.73 -9.94 -8.27
CA GLU A 5 -2.05 -9.68 -9.69
C GLU A 5 -3.25 -8.72 -9.82
N LYS A 6 -4.25 -8.87 -8.93
CA LYS A 6 -5.40 -7.95 -8.88
C LYS A 6 -4.97 -6.54 -8.46
N GLY A 7 -4.13 -6.43 -7.42
CA GLY A 7 -3.55 -5.16 -6.98
C GLY A 7 -2.79 -4.47 -8.12
N HIS A 8 -1.93 -5.20 -8.84
CA HIS A 8 -1.20 -4.67 -9.99
C HIS A 8 -2.12 -4.23 -11.13
N ALA A 9 -3.18 -4.99 -11.44
CA ALA A 9 -4.17 -4.60 -12.44
C ALA A 9 -4.93 -3.31 -12.06
N LEU A 10 -5.22 -3.12 -10.76
CA LEU A 10 -5.78 -1.87 -10.27
C LEU A 10 -4.78 -0.72 -10.38
N LEU A 11 -3.50 -0.93 -10.05
CA LEU A 11 -2.48 0.10 -10.27
C LEU A 11 -2.37 0.51 -11.74
N GLU A 12 -2.41 -0.44 -12.68
CA GLU A 12 -2.43 -0.18 -14.13
C GLU A 12 -3.65 0.65 -14.57
N GLN A 13 -4.78 0.44 -13.92
CA GLN A 13 -6.00 1.17 -14.25
C GLN A 13 -5.96 2.65 -13.80
N PHE A 14 -5.28 2.94 -12.69
CA PHE A 14 -5.39 4.25 -12.03
C PHE A 14 -4.14 5.11 -12.11
N LEU A 15 -2.93 4.53 -12.05
CA LEU A 15 -1.69 5.28 -12.14
C LEU A 15 -1.42 5.77 -13.56
N GLN A 16 -0.96 7.00 -13.66
CA GLN A 16 -0.59 7.63 -14.92
C GLN A 16 0.89 8.05 -14.91
N MET A 17 1.47 8.20 -16.08
CA MET A 17 2.82 8.76 -16.23
C MET A 17 2.89 10.13 -15.55
N GLY A 18 4.01 10.39 -14.86
CA GLY A 18 4.22 11.62 -14.11
C GLY A 18 3.55 11.65 -12.72
N ASP A 19 2.83 10.61 -12.30
CA ASP A 19 2.20 10.57 -10.97
C ASP A 19 3.20 10.45 -9.83
N LEU A 20 2.76 10.85 -8.64
CA LEU A 20 3.31 10.40 -7.38
C LEU A 20 2.57 9.13 -6.97
N ALA A 21 3.29 8.07 -6.64
CA ALA A 21 2.74 6.88 -6.00
C ALA A 21 3.43 6.63 -4.65
N ILE A 22 2.75 5.96 -3.73
CA ILE A 22 3.28 5.66 -2.41
C ILE A 22 3.09 4.17 -2.11
N ASP A 23 4.19 3.47 -1.88
CA ASP A 23 4.21 2.13 -1.32
C ASP A 23 4.55 2.24 0.16
N ALA A 24 3.54 2.11 1.02
CA ALA A 24 3.69 2.31 2.46
C ALA A 24 4.29 1.10 3.20
N THR A 25 4.55 0.01 2.49
CA THR A 25 5.13 -1.24 2.99
C THR A 25 5.96 -1.91 1.91
N ALA A 26 7.11 -1.33 1.57
CA ALA A 26 7.91 -1.69 0.38
C ALA A 26 8.29 -3.17 0.29
N GLY A 27 8.62 -3.80 1.43
CA GLY A 27 8.97 -5.22 1.50
C GLY A 27 10.08 -5.60 0.53
N ASN A 28 9.81 -6.60 -0.32
CA ASN A 28 10.74 -7.04 -1.37
C ASN A 28 10.64 -6.21 -2.67
N GLY A 29 9.89 -5.11 -2.69
CA GLY A 29 9.85 -4.13 -3.77
C GLY A 29 9.03 -4.52 -5.01
N HIS A 30 8.13 -5.48 -4.91
CA HIS A 30 7.32 -5.89 -6.07
C HIS A 30 6.32 -4.81 -6.49
N ASP A 31 5.58 -4.25 -5.53
CA ASP A 31 4.61 -3.19 -5.78
C ASP A 31 5.33 -1.87 -6.08
N THR A 32 6.43 -1.59 -5.37
CA THR A 32 7.29 -0.43 -5.64
C THR A 32 7.79 -0.42 -7.09
N LEU A 33 8.31 -1.57 -7.60
CA LEU A 33 8.77 -1.68 -8.98
C LEU A 33 7.61 -1.46 -9.96
N LYS A 34 6.46 -2.14 -9.72
CA LYS A 34 5.28 -1.98 -10.58
C LYS A 34 4.84 -0.52 -10.67
N MET A 35 4.80 0.18 -9.54
CA MET A 35 4.48 1.62 -9.51
C MET A 35 5.53 2.44 -10.29
N ALA A 36 6.82 2.15 -10.10
CA ALA A 36 7.90 2.87 -10.78
C ALA A 36 7.83 2.71 -12.31
N GLU A 37 7.44 1.54 -12.80
CA GLU A 37 7.20 1.31 -14.23
C GLU A 37 6.01 2.15 -14.74
N LEU A 38 4.91 2.17 -13.99
CA LEU A 38 3.68 2.86 -14.39
C LEU A 38 3.79 4.39 -14.38
N VAL A 39 4.46 4.96 -13.36
CA VAL A 39 4.61 6.42 -13.29
C VAL A 39 5.64 6.97 -14.27
N GLY A 40 6.50 6.13 -14.83
CA GLY A 40 7.49 6.53 -15.83
C GLY A 40 8.58 7.45 -15.29
N GLU A 41 9.39 8.02 -16.19
CA GLU A 41 10.57 8.84 -15.81
C GLU A 41 10.23 10.16 -15.14
N GLU A 42 9.07 10.74 -15.46
CA GLU A 42 8.59 12.00 -14.89
C GLU A 42 7.84 11.81 -13.57
N GLY A 43 7.53 10.56 -13.20
CA GLY A 43 6.85 10.21 -11.97
C GLY A 43 7.80 10.02 -10.80
N THR A 44 7.23 9.80 -9.63
CA THR A 44 7.99 9.52 -8.41
C THR A 44 7.26 8.47 -7.59
N VAL A 45 8.00 7.51 -7.04
CA VAL A 45 7.47 6.57 -6.04
C VAL A 45 8.16 6.82 -4.70
N MET A 46 7.38 6.91 -3.63
CA MET A 46 7.89 6.85 -2.25
C MET A 46 7.65 5.46 -1.72
N ALA A 47 8.71 4.77 -1.32
CA ALA A 47 8.66 3.41 -0.80
C ALA A 47 9.15 3.41 0.65
N ILE A 48 8.26 3.04 1.56
CA ILE A 48 8.46 3.12 3.01
C ILE A 48 8.56 1.71 3.57
N ASP A 49 9.51 1.47 4.46
CA ASP A 49 9.58 0.24 5.24
C ASP A 49 10.31 0.48 6.57
N LEU A 50 9.92 -0.25 7.62
CA LEU A 50 10.60 -0.27 8.92
C LEU A 50 11.93 -0.98 8.86
N GLN A 51 12.10 -1.93 7.94
CA GLN A 51 13.23 -2.81 7.88
C GLN A 51 14.23 -2.37 6.81
N LYS A 52 15.47 -2.13 7.21
CA LYS A 52 16.57 -1.83 6.27
C LYS A 52 16.77 -2.95 5.24
N ALA A 53 16.56 -4.21 5.64
CA ALA A 53 16.66 -5.36 4.75
C ALA A 53 15.64 -5.31 3.61
N ALA A 54 14.39 -4.87 3.91
CA ALA A 54 13.35 -4.67 2.91
C ALA A 54 13.75 -3.60 1.89
N LEU A 55 14.22 -2.45 2.37
CA LEU A 55 14.67 -1.37 1.48
C LEU A 55 15.88 -1.77 0.62
N ASN A 56 16.81 -2.57 1.15
CA ASN A 56 17.94 -3.09 0.37
C ASN A 56 17.45 -4.04 -0.73
N ALA A 57 16.50 -4.94 -0.44
CA ALA A 57 15.91 -5.83 -1.44
C ALA A 57 15.15 -5.03 -2.52
N THR A 58 14.38 -4.02 -2.11
CA THR A 58 13.70 -3.10 -3.02
C THR A 58 14.70 -2.36 -3.90
N GLN A 59 15.76 -1.80 -3.33
CA GLN A 59 16.82 -1.09 -4.08
C GLN A 59 17.43 -1.99 -5.15
N SER A 60 17.86 -3.22 -4.79
CA SER A 60 18.45 -4.16 -5.73
C SER A 60 17.50 -4.51 -6.89
N ARG A 61 16.21 -4.67 -6.60
CA ARG A 61 15.17 -4.92 -7.60
C ARG A 61 15.01 -3.75 -8.57
N LEU A 62 15.01 -2.53 -8.06
CA LEU A 62 14.88 -1.31 -8.85
C LEU A 62 16.11 -1.05 -9.73
N GLU A 63 17.30 -1.33 -9.21
CA GLU A 63 18.56 -1.23 -9.96
C GLU A 63 18.58 -2.21 -11.13
N ALA A 64 18.19 -3.47 -10.89
CA ALA A 64 18.11 -4.49 -11.94
C ALA A 64 17.11 -4.12 -13.05
N ALA A 65 16.07 -3.34 -12.74
CA ALA A 65 15.06 -2.87 -13.69
C ALA A 65 15.34 -1.46 -14.26
N GLY A 66 16.41 -0.78 -13.83
CA GLY A 66 16.73 0.58 -14.26
C GLY A 66 15.75 1.65 -13.78
N CYS A 67 15.05 1.40 -12.66
CA CYS A 67 13.99 2.28 -12.14
C CYS A 67 14.37 3.06 -10.88
N SER A 68 15.58 2.91 -10.35
CA SER A 68 15.99 3.48 -9.04
C SER A 68 15.97 5.01 -8.99
N ASN A 69 16.17 5.68 -10.10
CA ASN A 69 16.22 7.16 -10.18
C ASN A 69 14.89 7.84 -9.85
N ARG A 70 13.76 7.13 -9.95
CA ARG A 70 12.41 7.65 -9.71
C ARG A 70 11.79 7.22 -8.38
N VAL A 71 12.55 6.46 -7.56
CA VAL A 71 12.08 5.92 -6.28
C VAL A 71 12.86 6.50 -5.11
N LYS A 72 12.14 7.01 -4.11
CA LYS A 72 12.69 7.46 -2.82
C LYS A 72 12.41 6.41 -1.76
N LEU A 73 13.45 5.77 -1.25
CA LEU A 73 13.36 4.81 -0.15
C LEU A 73 13.36 5.53 1.19
N ILE A 74 12.43 5.23 2.06
CA ILE A 74 12.23 5.86 3.36
C ILE A 74 12.25 4.77 4.44
N LEU A 75 13.28 4.78 5.28
CA LEU A 75 13.36 3.91 6.46
C LEU A 75 12.59 4.55 7.61
N GLY A 76 11.54 3.89 8.07
CA GLY A 76 10.71 4.34 9.17
C GLY A 76 9.31 3.77 9.17
N ASP A 77 8.56 4.13 10.20
CA ASP A 77 7.15 3.80 10.32
C ASP A 77 6.31 4.55 9.26
N HIS A 78 5.34 3.86 8.67
CA HIS A 78 4.51 4.41 7.61
C HIS A 78 3.63 5.58 8.11
N ALA A 79 3.12 5.54 9.36
CA ALA A 79 2.31 6.62 9.89
C ALA A 79 3.14 7.89 10.11
N GLU A 80 4.40 7.77 10.58
CA GLU A 80 5.30 8.90 10.72
C GLU A 80 5.76 9.45 9.36
N ALA A 81 6.10 8.56 8.44
CA ALA A 81 6.56 8.96 7.11
C ALA A 81 5.46 9.70 6.34
N LEU A 82 4.22 9.17 6.34
CA LEU A 82 3.07 9.82 5.70
C LEU A 82 2.73 11.17 6.35
N ALA A 83 2.88 11.30 7.68
CA ALA A 83 2.66 12.58 8.37
C ALA A 83 3.58 13.69 7.86
N LYS A 84 4.82 13.35 7.50
CA LYS A 84 5.81 14.31 6.96
C LYS A 84 5.47 14.75 5.52
N LEU A 85 4.61 14.02 4.81
CA LEU A 85 4.15 14.34 3.45
C LEU A 85 2.91 15.22 3.42
N LEU A 86 2.29 15.50 4.57
CA LEU A 86 1.02 16.24 4.70
C LEU A 86 1.04 17.77 4.50
N PRO A 87 2.17 18.52 4.34
CA PRO A 87 2.07 19.96 4.11
C PRO A 87 1.17 20.29 2.92
N ALA A 88 0.33 21.31 3.06
CA ALA A 88 -0.78 21.68 2.17
C ALA A 88 -0.42 21.92 0.67
N LYS A 89 0.86 21.90 0.30
CA LYS A 89 1.36 22.06 -1.08
C LYS A 89 1.98 20.78 -1.66
N ALA A 90 1.90 19.64 -0.95
CA ALA A 90 2.45 18.39 -1.47
C ALA A 90 1.65 17.90 -2.68
N LYS A 91 2.35 17.35 -3.68
CA LYS A 91 1.73 16.69 -4.82
C LYS A 91 0.87 15.52 -4.29
N LYS A 92 -0.39 15.46 -4.70
CA LYS A 92 -1.29 14.37 -4.33
C LYS A 92 -0.90 13.08 -5.04
N ALA A 93 -1.07 11.95 -4.34
CA ALA A 93 -0.74 10.63 -4.87
C ALA A 93 -1.82 10.10 -5.83
N GLY A 94 -1.37 9.52 -6.94
CA GLY A 94 -2.22 8.80 -7.89
C GLY A 94 -2.60 7.38 -7.43
N ALA A 95 -1.84 6.80 -6.49
CA ALA A 95 -2.19 5.58 -5.77
C ALA A 95 -1.36 5.46 -4.49
N ILE A 96 -1.91 4.76 -3.49
CA ILE A 96 -1.19 4.36 -2.27
C ILE A 96 -1.46 2.88 -2.02
N THR A 97 -0.41 2.10 -1.67
CA THR A 97 -0.53 0.68 -1.34
C THR A 97 -0.03 0.38 0.06
N PHE A 98 -0.67 -0.60 0.68
CA PHE A 98 -0.26 -1.26 1.92
C PHE A 98 -0.31 -2.77 1.75
N ASN A 99 0.73 -3.47 2.17
CA ASN A 99 0.76 -4.91 2.37
C ASN A 99 0.99 -5.18 3.86
N LEU A 100 -0.09 -5.42 4.59
CA LEU A 100 -0.06 -5.57 6.05
C LEU A 100 0.33 -6.98 6.43
N GLY A 101 1.41 -7.10 7.21
CA GLY A 101 1.96 -8.36 7.63
C GLY A 101 3.44 -8.28 7.98
N TYR A 102 4.20 -9.29 7.62
CA TYR A 102 5.65 -9.37 7.83
C TYR A 102 6.40 -9.51 6.50
N LEU A 103 7.68 -9.13 6.50
CA LEU A 103 8.54 -9.29 5.33
C LEU A 103 8.80 -10.78 5.04
N PRO A 104 8.39 -11.33 3.90
CA PRO A 104 8.68 -12.72 3.55
C PRO A 104 10.18 -13.00 3.53
N GLY A 105 10.60 -14.07 4.24
CA GLY A 105 12.02 -14.45 4.35
C GLY A 105 12.79 -13.73 5.45
N SER A 106 12.14 -12.89 6.27
CA SER A 106 12.73 -12.15 7.39
C SER A 106 12.17 -12.59 8.75
N ASP A 107 12.51 -11.86 9.80
CA ASP A 107 12.01 -12.07 11.15
C ASP A 107 10.50 -11.78 11.21
N LYS A 108 9.72 -12.83 11.48
CA LYS A 108 8.25 -12.75 11.55
C LYS A 108 7.74 -12.01 12.79
N THR A 109 8.61 -11.63 13.72
CA THR A 109 8.22 -10.82 14.89
C THR A 109 8.06 -9.35 14.54
N VAL A 110 8.70 -8.90 13.45
CA VAL A 110 8.54 -7.54 12.94
C VAL A 110 7.38 -7.53 11.94
N THR A 111 6.22 -7.08 12.42
CA THR A 111 4.97 -6.98 11.65
C THR A 111 4.42 -5.57 11.71
N THR A 112 3.52 -5.23 10.79
CA THR A 112 2.68 -4.04 10.92
C THR A 112 1.81 -4.14 12.19
N GLN A 113 1.43 -3.00 12.74
CA GLN A 113 0.68 -2.91 13.99
C GLN A 113 -0.63 -2.17 13.76
N GLU A 114 -1.72 -2.65 14.36
CA GLU A 114 -3.08 -2.10 14.20
C GLU A 114 -3.11 -0.57 14.36
N GLU A 115 -2.54 -0.03 15.43
CA GLU A 115 -2.61 1.40 15.77
C GLU A 115 -1.92 2.28 14.72
N THR A 116 -0.67 1.94 14.34
CA THR A 116 0.08 2.69 13.34
C THR A 116 -0.51 2.51 11.94
N THR A 117 -1.05 1.33 11.64
CA THR A 117 -1.74 1.04 10.38
C THR A 117 -2.96 1.94 10.21
N ILE A 118 -3.89 1.97 11.19
CA ILE A 118 -5.09 2.82 11.07
C ILE A 118 -4.72 4.29 10.95
N THR A 119 -3.76 4.76 11.75
CA THR A 119 -3.24 6.13 11.65
C THR A 119 -2.68 6.44 10.25
N ALA A 120 -1.95 5.50 9.65
CA ALA A 120 -1.39 5.65 8.31
C ALA A 120 -2.48 5.67 7.23
N LEU A 121 -3.49 4.81 7.35
CA LEU A 121 -4.63 4.76 6.43
C LEU A 121 -5.41 6.09 6.44
N GLU A 122 -5.70 6.65 7.62
CA GLU A 122 -6.36 7.96 7.74
C GLU A 122 -5.56 9.08 7.06
N LYS A 123 -4.25 9.12 7.27
CA LYS A 123 -3.37 10.08 6.60
C LYS A 123 -3.36 9.89 5.08
N SER A 124 -3.39 8.65 4.62
CA SER A 124 -3.41 8.31 3.20
C SER A 124 -4.62 8.91 2.48
N LEU A 125 -5.81 8.92 3.10
CA LEU A 125 -7.01 9.51 2.51
C LEU A 125 -6.81 10.98 2.13
N THR A 126 -6.03 11.72 2.92
CA THR A 126 -5.76 13.14 2.67
C THR A 126 -4.67 13.36 1.61
N LEU A 127 -3.85 12.36 1.34
CA LEU A 127 -2.76 12.42 0.36
C LEU A 127 -3.19 12.04 -1.05
N LEU A 128 -4.31 11.33 -1.21
CA LEU A 128 -4.81 10.87 -2.50
C LEU A 128 -5.38 12.00 -3.37
N LYS A 129 -5.20 11.89 -4.68
CA LYS A 129 -5.99 12.63 -5.66
C LYS A 129 -7.45 12.17 -5.60
N PRO A 130 -8.44 13.03 -5.99
CA PRO A 130 -9.80 12.55 -6.19
C PRO A 130 -9.83 11.35 -7.15
N GLY A 131 -10.56 10.30 -6.81
CA GLY A 131 -10.68 9.06 -7.59
C GLY A 131 -9.49 8.11 -7.54
N ALA A 132 -8.34 8.53 -6.97
CA ALA A 132 -7.17 7.66 -6.83
C ALA A 132 -7.40 6.55 -5.79
N PRO A 133 -6.83 5.34 -6.00
CA PRO A 133 -7.03 4.21 -5.11
C PRO A 133 -6.09 4.23 -3.91
N LEU A 134 -6.62 3.82 -2.76
CA LEU A 134 -5.90 3.24 -1.65
C LEU A 134 -6.12 1.73 -1.69
N LEU A 135 -5.07 0.97 -1.89
CA LEU A 135 -5.09 -0.49 -1.91
C LEU A 135 -4.49 -1.03 -0.62
N VAL A 136 -5.23 -1.86 0.10
CA VAL A 136 -4.77 -2.46 1.35
C VAL A 136 -4.90 -3.97 1.27
N THR A 137 -3.78 -4.67 1.15
CA THR A 137 -3.74 -6.12 1.27
C THR A 137 -3.44 -6.51 2.71
N ALA A 138 -4.36 -7.22 3.37
CA ALA A 138 -4.17 -7.68 4.74
C ALA A 138 -3.89 -9.18 4.76
N TYR A 139 -2.67 -9.56 5.19
CA TYR A 139 -2.25 -10.95 5.37
C TYR A 139 -2.65 -11.42 6.76
N ARG A 140 -3.55 -12.41 6.84
CA ARG A 140 -4.20 -12.86 8.08
C ARG A 140 -3.55 -14.07 8.73
N GLY A 141 -2.58 -14.71 8.09
CA GLY A 141 -2.00 -15.99 8.47
C GLY A 141 -0.80 -15.91 9.44
N HIS A 142 -0.65 -14.82 10.20
CA HIS A 142 0.43 -14.63 11.16
C HIS A 142 -0.11 -14.08 12.50
N PRO A 143 0.66 -14.18 13.61
CA PRO A 143 0.25 -13.58 14.88
C PRO A 143 -0.10 -12.11 14.74
N GLY A 144 -1.29 -11.71 15.22
CA GLY A 144 -1.79 -10.33 15.10
C GLY A 144 -2.46 -9.99 13.76
N GLY A 145 -2.18 -10.72 12.67
CA GLY A 145 -2.68 -10.38 11.34
C GLY A 145 -4.20 -10.41 11.20
N LEU A 146 -4.88 -11.32 11.93
CA LEU A 146 -6.34 -11.35 11.94
C LEU A 146 -6.91 -10.11 12.63
N ALA A 147 -6.38 -9.73 13.80
CA ALA A 147 -6.83 -8.55 14.55
C ALA A 147 -6.60 -7.25 13.74
N GLU A 148 -5.43 -7.11 13.10
CA GLU A 148 -5.12 -5.99 12.23
C GLU A 148 -6.08 -5.92 11.03
N SER A 149 -6.35 -7.07 10.38
CA SER A 149 -7.32 -7.15 9.27
C SER A 149 -8.75 -6.78 9.70
N GLU A 150 -9.17 -7.17 10.91
CA GLU A 150 -10.47 -6.79 11.49
C GLU A 150 -10.53 -5.29 11.81
N ALA A 151 -9.43 -4.70 12.29
CA ALA A 151 -9.33 -3.26 12.50
C ALA A 151 -9.47 -2.48 11.19
N VAL A 152 -8.76 -2.90 10.14
CA VAL A 152 -8.92 -2.32 8.79
C VAL A 152 -10.36 -2.45 8.31
N ALA A 153 -11.01 -3.60 8.54
CA ALA A 153 -12.41 -3.80 8.15
C ALA A 153 -13.37 -2.88 8.90
N ARG A 154 -13.17 -2.69 10.21
CA ARG A 154 -13.97 -1.73 11.00
C ARG A 154 -13.79 -0.31 10.52
N TRP A 155 -12.54 0.10 10.31
CA TRP A 155 -12.20 1.43 9.80
C TRP A 155 -12.80 1.67 8.42
N ALA A 156 -12.60 0.77 7.46
CA ALA A 156 -13.08 0.92 6.09
C ALA A 156 -14.62 1.00 6.01
N LYS A 157 -15.32 0.19 6.82
CA LYS A 157 -16.79 0.23 6.91
C LYS A 157 -17.32 1.49 7.61
N GLY A 158 -16.49 2.15 8.44
CA GLY A 158 -16.82 3.41 9.11
C GLY A 158 -16.67 4.65 8.23
N LEU A 159 -16.08 4.53 7.04
CA LEU A 159 -15.95 5.64 6.11
C LEU A 159 -17.31 6.07 5.57
N ASP A 160 -17.51 7.40 5.43
CA ASP A 160 -18.74 7.94 4.86
C ASP A 160 -18.91 7.47 3.41
N GLN A 161 -19.96 6.71 3.16
CA GLN A 161 -20.27 6.17 1.84
C GLN A 161 -20.71 7.22 0.81
N GLN A 162 -21.03 8.43 1.24
CA GLN A 162 -21.26 9.56 0.34
C GLN A 162 -19.96 10.04 -0.28
N ASP A 163 -18.87 10.05 0.52
CA ASP A 163 -17.54 10.50 0.09
C ASP A 163 -16.66 9.38 -0.46
N TRP A 164 -16.83 8.14 0.04
CA TRP A 164 -15.92 7.03 -0.24
C TRP A 164 -16.62 5.82 -0.84
N GLU A 165 -15.98 5.27 -1.86
CA GLU A 165 -16.30 3.95 -2.41
C GLU A 165 -15.35 2.93 -1.79
N VAL A 166 -15.91 1.90 -1.16
CA VAL A 166 -15.15 0.85 -0.48
C VAL A 166 -15.56 -0.50 -1.06
N SER A 167 -14.60 -1.27 -1.53
CA SER A 167 -14.81 -2.64 -1.99
C SER A 167 -13.80 -3.59 -1.36
N LEU A 168 -14.23 -4.83 -1.12
CA LEU A 168 -13.44 -5.91 -0.55
C LEU A 168 -13.39 -7.08 -1.55
N ASP A 169 -12.18 -7.48 -1.88
CA ASP A 169 -11.94 -8.75 -2.58
C ASP A 169 -11.44 -9.78 -1.55
N GLU A 170 -12.28 -10.74 -1.25
CA GLU A 170 -11.99 -11.86 -0.37
C GLU A 170 -12.02 -13.14 -1.17
N PRO A 171 -10.87 -13.84 -1.33
CA PRO A 171 -10.85 -15.11 -2.03
C PRO A 171 -11.72 -16.14 -1.30
N ALA A 172 -12.39 -16.99 -2.08
CA ALA A 172 -13.12 -18.12 -1.51
C ALA A 172 -12.20 -18.94 -0.58
N THR A 173 -12.67 -19.22 0.63
CA THR A 173 -11.95 -20.05 1.60
C THR A 173 -11.66 -21.42 0.98
N ARG A 174 -10.38 -21.78 0.92
CA ARG A 174 -9.96 -23.13 0.53
C ARG A 174 -9.78 -23.98 1.80
N PRO A 175 -10.13 -25.26 1.77
CA PRO A 175 -9.79 -26.16 2.88
C PRO A 175 -8.27 -26.14 3.11
N GLY A 176 -7.82 -25.77 4.31
CA GLY A 176 -6.40 -25.72 4.67
C GLY A 176 -6.15 -24.85 5.90
N PRO A 177 -4.95 -24.93 6.49
CA PRO A 177 -4.64 -24.23 7.74
C PRO A 177 -4.36 -22.73 7.55
N SER A 178 -4.24 -22.23 6.32
CA SER A 178 -3.91 -20.82 6.06
C SER A 178 -5.15 -19.98 5.75
N ILE A 179 -5.34 -18.93 6.52
CA ILE A 179 -6.37 -17.91 6.24
C ILE A 179 -5.87 -17.08 5.05
N PRO A 180 -6.63 -17.01 3.93
CA PRO A 180 -6.19 -16.24 2.78
C PRO A 180 -6.18 -14.73 3.08
N PRO A 181 -5.28 -13.96 2.44
CA PRO A 181 -5.31 -12.51 2.55
C PRO A 181 -6.55 -11.91 1.88
N VAL A 182 -6.86 -10.67 2.22
CA VAL A 182 -7.93 -9.87 1.59
C VAL A 182 -7.36 -8.61 0.98
N LEU A 183 -8.03 -8.06 -0.03
CA LEU A 183 -7.68 -6.80 -0.68
C LEU A 183 -8.84 -5.81 -0.56
N TRP A 184 -8.57 -4.69 0.09
CA TRP A 184 -9.45 -3.54 0.12
C TRP A 184 -9.06 -2.56 -0.97
N LEU A 185 -10.06 -2.06 -1.73
CA LEU A 185 -9.94 -0.91 -2.59
C LEU A 185 -10.84 0.20 -2.03
N ILE A 186 -10.22 1.32 -1.69
CA ILE A 186 -10.88 2.51 -1.15
C ILE A 186 -10.59 3.68 -2.09
N ARG A 187 -11.62 4.41 -2.52
CA ARG A 187 -11.47 5.57 -3.42
C ARG A 187 -12.41 6.69 -3.00
N ARG A 188 -11.93 7.92 -3.12
CA ARG A 188 -12.82 9.07 -2.96
C ARG A 188 -13.74 9.18 -4.17
N ARG A 189 -15.04 9.32 -3.94
CA ARG A 189 -16.01 9.56 -5.02
C ARG A 189 -15.68 10.88 -5.73
N ILE A 190 -15.76 10.86 -7.05
CA ILE A 190 -15.72 12.08 -7.86
C ILE A 190 -17.17 12.54 -7.93
N LEU A 191 -17.49 13.61 -7.21
CA LEU A 191 -18.78 14.28 -7.35
C LEU A 191 -18.78 14.94 -8.73
N GLY A 192 -19.70 14.51 -9.60
CA GLY A 192 -19.90 15.05 -10.93
C GLY A 192 -20.36 16.51 -10.90
#